data_30fb46770cf45e0f85c1174afac3cac7
#
_entry.id   30fb46770cf45e0f85c1174afac3cac7
#
_cell.length_a   1.000
_cell.length_b   1.000
_cell.length_c   1.000
_cell.angle_alpha   90.00
_cell.angle_beta   90.00
_cell.angle_gamma   90.00
#
_symmetry.space_group_name_H-M   'P 1'
#
loop_
_entity.id
_entity.type
_entity.pdbx_description
1 polymer ?
#
loop_
_entity_poly.entity_id
_entity_poly.type
_entity_poly.pdbx_seq_one_letter_code
_entity_poly.pdbx_strand_id
1 'polypeptide(L)'
;MQSFVIATLVGMAAAQRRVSIDQPCSVKPDVIPESKVNSAPLEQKDLPSAWDWSNVGGVNYLTNMRNQHIPSYCGSCWAHATTSALSDRIKIQRKAAWPDINISPQVLISCEMDDNGCHGGWHLNAFKWMAENEITDETCSIYRARGHDNGQTCSAMNVCRNCNPGEACFVPDEYRVFGVEEYDLVSGEDNM
;
A
#
# COMPACT_ATOMS: atom_id res chain seq x y z
N MET A 1 8.47 -52.68 32.10
CA MET A 1 8.63 -52.57 30.65
C MET A 1 7.98 -51.24 30.20
N GLN A 2 8.77 -50.21 29.99
CA GLN A 2 8.30 -48.92 29.49
C GLN A 2 8.50 -48.91 27.98
N SER A 3 7.40 -48.86 27.22
CA SER A 3 7.44 -48.71 25.76
C SER A 3 7.66 -47.23 25.42
N PHE A 4 8.79 -46.91 24.83
CA PHE A 4 9.05 -45.64 24.20
C PHE A 4 8.40 -45.62 22.81
N VAL A 5 7.44 -44.70 22.59
CA VAL A 5 6.91 -44.38 21.28
C VAL A 5 7.83 -43.33 20.69
N ILE A 6 8.58 -43.73 19.63
CA ILE A 6 9.38 -42.81 18.81
C ILE A 6 8.43 -42.18 17.80
N ALA A 7 8.07 -40.92 17.99
CA ALA A 7 7.37 -40.14 16.96
C ALA A 7 8.37 -39.70 15.89
N THR A 8 8.30 -40.33 14.73
CA THR A 8 9.03 -39.86 13.52
C THR A 8 8.37 -38.61 12.99
N LEU A 9 9.05 -37.47 13.17
CA LEU A 9 8.72 -36.21 12.48
C LEU A 9 9.00 -36.38 10.99
N VAL A 10 7.94 -36.59 10.20
CA VAL A 10 8.01 -36.48 8.74
C VAL A 10 8.11 -35.01 8.41
N GLY A 11 9.31 -34.55 8.09
CA GLY A 11 9.53 -33.19 7.58
C GLY A 11 8.83 -33.04 6.25
N MET A 12 7.72 -32.33 6.23
CA MET A 12 7.14 -31.82 4.98
C MET A 12 8.10 -30.75 4.43
N ALA A 13 8.95 -31.12 3.48
CA ALA A 13 9.63 -30.16 2.64
C ALA A 13 8.55 -29.43 1.81
N ALA A 14 8.18 -28.24 2.21
CA ALA A 14 7.37 -27.37 1.40
C ALA A 14 8.15 -27.09 0.11
N ALA A 15 7.70 -27.68 -0.99
CA ALA A 15 8.22 -27.36 -2.31
C ALA A 15 7.95 -25.88 -2.56
N GLN A 16 8.97 -25.05 -2.39
CA GLN A 16 8.93 -23.67 -2.84
C GLN A 16 8.79 -23.67 -4.36
N ARG A 17 7.56 -23.53 -4.85
CA ARG A 17 7.35 -23.19 -6.26
C ARG A 17 8.06 -21.85 -6.50
N ARG A 18 9.16 -21.89 -7.25
CA ARG A 18 9.72 -20.66 -7.85
C ARG A 18 8.66 -20.16 -8.81
N VAL A 19 7.93 -19.16 -8.40
CA VAL A 19 7.08 -18.37 -9.30
C VAL A 19 8.02 -17.54 -10.15
N SER A 20 7.94 -17.69 -11.47
CA SER A 20 8.66 -16.82 -12.40
C SER A 20 8.21 -15.37 -12.14
N ILE A 21 9.17 -14.51 -11.77
CA ILE A 21 8.91 -13.08 -11.49
C ILE A 21 9.05 -12.30 -12.81
N ASP A 22 8.54 -12.82 -13.91
CA ASP A 22 8.71 -12.21 -15.23
C ASP A 22 7.67 -11.13 -15.57
N GLN A 23 6.75 -10.82 -14.65
CA GLN A 23 5.82 -9.71 -14.85
C GLN A 23 6.30 -8.46 -14.08
N PRO A 24 6.57 -7.35 -14.80
CA PRO A 24 6.92 -6.11 -14.16
C PRO A 24 5.72 -5.63 -13.32
N CYS A 25 5.93 -5.39 -12.03
CA CYS A 25 4.87 -4.85 -11.19
C CYS A 25 4.74 -3.31 -11.33
N SER A 26 5.71 -2.67 -11.96
CA SER A 26 5.65 -1.25 -12.34
C SER A 26 5.53 -1.17 -13.87
N VAL A 27 4.38 -0.71 -14.35
CA VAL A 27 4.06 -0.58 -15.77
C VAL A 27 3.79 0.89 -16.07
N LYS A 28 4.71 1.53 -16.79
CA LYS A 28 4.55 2.93 -17.19
C LYS A 28 3.45 3.04 -18.24
N PRO A 29 2.44 3.90 -18.06
CA PRO A 29 1.39 4.11 -19.04
C PRO A 29 1.92 4.85 -20.28
N ASP A 30 1.23 4.71 -21.41
CA ASP A 30 1.55 5.44 -22.66
C ASP A 30 1.34 6.94 -22.48
N VAL A 31 0.34 7.34 -21.70
CA VAL A 31 0.04 8.73 -21.34
C VAL A 31 0.32 8.93 -19.86
N ILE A 32 1.31 9.76 -19.54
CA ILE A 32 1.63 10.11 -18.17
C ILE A 32 0.58 11.11 -17.67
N PRO A 33 -0.06 10.89 -16.51
CA PRO A 33 -0.99 11.85 -15.93
C PRO A 33 -0.35 13.23 -15.72
N GLU A 34 -1.13 14.28 -15.93
CA GLU A 34 -0.70 15.62 -15.59
C GLU A 34 -0.49 15.75 -14.08
N SER A 35 0.57 16.46 -13.72
CA SER A 35 0.87 16.77 -12.32
C SER A 35 -0.16 17.75 -11.75
N LYS A 36 -0.45 17.60 -10.47
CA LYS A 36 -1.28 18.53 -9.71
C LYS A 36 -0.41 19.17 -8.63
N VAL A 37 0.09 20.36 -8.89
CA VAL A 37 0.95 21.13 -7.98
C VAL A 37 0.35 22.51 -7.78
N ASN A 38 0.00 22.83 -6.54
CA ASN A 38 -0.53 24.12 -6.14
C ASN A 38 0.50 24.93 -5.32
N SER A 39 1.49 24.24 -4.75
CA SER A 39 2.55 24.85 -3.95
C SER A 39 3.62 25.49 -4.83
N ALA A 40 4.14 26.64 -4.41
CA ALA A 40 5.35 27.20 -5.00
C ALA A 40 6.56 26.26 -4.73
N PRO A 41 7.52 26.14 -5.67
CA PRO A 41 8.75 25.42 -5.40
C PRO A 41 9.42 25.93 -4.13
N LEU A 42 9.88 25.02 -3.27
CA LEU A 42 10.64 25.39 -2.10
C LEU A 42 12.00 25.96 -2.54
N GLU A 43 12.42 27.05 -1.91
CA GLU A 43 13.79 27.53 -2.08
C GLU A 43 14.75 26.46 -1.58
N GLN A 44 15.77 26.20 -2.38
CA GLN A 44 16.85 25.28 -2.02
C GLN A 44 17.56 25.82 -0.76
N LYS A 45 17.44 25.09 0.34
CA LYS A 45 18.17 25.32 1.58
C LYS A 45 19.26 24.27 1.70
N ASP A 46 20.23 24.51 2.57
CA ASP A 46 21.28 23.54 2.88
C ASP A 46 20.64 22.22 3.31
N LEU A 47 20.71 21.23 2.44
CA LEU A 47 20.21 19.88 2.71
C LEU A 47 21.17 19.18 3.70
N PRO A 48 20.68 18.38 4.63
CA PRO A 48 21.52 17.57 5.48
C PRO A 48 22.30 16.55 4.64
N SER A 49 23.55 16.28 4.98
CA SER A 49 24.38 15.30 4.29
C SER A 49 23.89 13.86 4.38
N ALA A 50 22.98 13.57 5.33
CA ALA A 50 22.30 12.29 5.49
C ALA A 50 20.97 12.51 6.21
N TRP A 51 19.96 11.74 5.80
CA TRP A 51 18.65 11.75 6.43
C TRP A 51 18.05 10.34 6.47
N ASP A 52 17.50 9.95 7.61
CA ASP A 52 16.85 8.66 7.80
C ASP A 52 15.54 8.84 8.58
N TRP A 53 14.42 8.70 7.90
CA TRP A 53 13.10 8.82 8.49
C TRP A 53 12.79 7.75 9.55
N SER A 54 13.54 6.63 9.55
CA SER A 54 13.41 5.62 10.60
C SER A 54 14.02 6.06 11.94
N ASN A 55 14.85 7.12 11.94
CA ASN A 55 15.53 7.60 13.15
C ASN A 55 15.80 9.11 13.11
N VAL A 56 14.77 9.92 13.17
CA VAL A 56 14.90 11.37 13.29
C VAL A 56 14.86 11.76 14.77
N GLY A 57 16.03 12.03 15.35
CA GLY A 57 16.12 12.37 16.78
C GLY A 57 15.62 11.26 17.72
N GLY A 58 15.78 9.99 17.35
CA GLY A 58 15.31 8.84 18.12
C GLY A 58 13.85 8.45 17.84
N VAL A 59 13.17 9.13 16.92
CA VAL A 59 11.78 8.85 16.55
C VAL A 59 11.71 8.20 15.17
N ASN A 60 10.99 7.08 15.06
CA ASN A 60 10.70 6.42 13.79
C ASN A 60 9.42 6.97 13.17
N TYR A 61 9.55 7.57 11.99
CA TYR A 61 8.44 8.12 11.20
C TYR A 61 7.94 7.19 10.10
N LEU A 62 8.54 5.99 9.96
CA LEU A 62 8.08 5.00 9.00
C LEU A 62 6.97 4.14 9.59
N THR A 63 6.02 3.75 8.74
CA THR A 63 4.97 2.79 9.07
C THR A 63 5.47 1.34 8.87
N ASN A 64 4.60 0.35 8.98
CA ASN A 64 4.99 -1.05 8.94
C ASN A 64 5.42 -1.54 7.55
N MET A 65 6.37 -2.45 7.52
CA MET A 65 6.75 -3.19 6.30
C MET A 65 5.65 -4.18 5.91
N ARG A 66 5.39 -4.31 4.61
CA ARG A 66 4.36 -5.18 4.04
C ARG A 66 4.93 -6.08 2.95
N ASN A 67 4.29 -7.23 2.71
CA ASN A 67 4.63 -8.14 1.64
C ASN A 67 3.47 -8.26 0.65
N GLN A 68 3.68 -7.81 -0.60
CA GLN A 68 2.65 -7.83 -1.64
C GLN A 68 2.25 -9.25 -2.09
N HIS A 69 3.07 -10.26 -1.82
CA HIS A 69 2.84 -11.65 -2.24
C HIS A 69 2.21 -12.53 -1.15
N ILE A 70 1.62 -11.94 -0.13
CA ILE A 70 0.88 -12.65 0.92
C ILE A 70 -0.56 -12.12 0.96
N PRO A 71 -1.58 -12.99 0.88
CA PRO A 71 -1.57 -14.47 0.92
C PRO A 71 -1.23 -15.17 -0.40
N SER A 72 -1.16 -14.47 -1.52
CA SER A 72 -0.84 -15.03 -2.84
C SER A 72 -0.01 -14.06 -3.66
N TYR A 73 0.51 -14.51 -4.82
CA TYR A 73 1.22 -13.62 -5.73
C TYR A 73 0.31 -12.51 -6.25
N CYS A 74 0.80 -11.27 -6.19
CA CYS A 74 0.15 -10.09 -6.76
C CYS A 74 1.22 -9.04 -7.08
N GLY A 75 1.27 -8.58 -8.33
CA GLY A 75 2.17 -7.54 -8.80
C GLY A 75 1.69 -6.14 -8.42
N SER A 76 1.54 -5.87 -7.12
CA SER A 76 0.98 -4.63 -6.58
C SER A 76 2.02 -3.71 -5.92
N CYS A 77 3.29 -3.76 -6.34
CA CYS A 77 4.33 -2.89 -5.79
C CYS A 77 3.99 -1.41 -5.96
N TRP A 78 3.37 -1.03 -7.08
CA TRP A 78 2.89 0.31 -7.37
C TRP A 78 1.91 0.82 -6.29
N ALA A 79 0.95 -0.02 -5.89
CA ALA A 79 -0.03 0.30 -4.85
C ALA A 79 0.62 0.30 -3.45
N HIS A 80 1.50 -0.66 -3.15
CA HIS A 80 2.20 -0.71 -1.85
C HIS A 80 3.15 0.46 -1.65
N ALA A 81 3.93 0.82 -2.67
CA ALA A 81 4.87 1.94 -2.57
C ALA A 81 4.13 3.27 -2.32
N THR A 82 3.07 3.53 -3.08
CA THR A 82 2.31 4.79 -2.95
C THR A 82 1.53 4.89 -1.65
N THR A 83 0.87 3.81 -1.22
CA THR A 83 0.15 3.80 0.06
C THR A 83 1.08 3.83 1.26
N SER A 84 2.26 3.20 1.19
CA SER A 84 3.28 3.33 2.25
C SER A 84 3.83 4.75 2.32
N ALA A 85 4.16 5.36 1.18
CA ALA A 85 4.62 6.74 1.15
C ALA A 85 3.58 7.72 1.72
N LEU A 86 2.28 7.54 1.40
CA LEU A 86 1.21 8.36 1.99
C LEU A 86 1.08 8.10 3.50
N SER A 87 1.14 6.85 3.95
CA SER A 87 1.09 6.47 5.36
C SER A 87 2.23 7.13 6.17
N ASP A 88 3.44 7.09 5.63
CA ASP A 88 4.61 7.72 6.26
C ASP A 88 4.48 9.24 6.31
N ARG A 89 3.99 9.88 5.24
CA ARG A 89 3.71 11.33 5.23
C ARG A 89 2.66 11.73 6.26
N ILE A 90 1.60 10.95 6.41
CA ILE A 90 0.58 11.14 7.47
C ILE A 90 1.23 11.02 8.85
N LYS A 91 2.12 10.04 9.06
CA LYS A 91 2.84 9.86 10.33
C LYS A 91 3.79 11.02 10.62
N ILE A 92 4.50 11.54 9.62
CA ILE A 92 5.34 12.73 9.73
C ILE A 92 4.48 13.94 10.14
N GLN A 93 3.37 14.19 9.45
CA GLN A 93 2.45 15.30 9.74
C GLN A 93 1.87 15.20 11.15
N ARG A 94 1.57 14.00 11.62
CA ARG A 94 1.08 13.72 12.97
C ARG A 94 2.19 13.69 14.03
N LYS A 95 3.45 13.97 13.67
CA LYS A 95 4.63 13.92 14.58
C LYS A 95 4.77 12.57 15.28
N ALA A 96 4.58 11.50 14.54
CA ALA A 96 4.60 10.11 15.00
C ALA A 96 3.59 9.79 16.13
N ALA A 97 2.49 10.55 16.23
CA ALA A 97 1.41 10.24 17.18
C ALA A 97 0.77 8.89 16.86
N TRP A 98 0.64 8.04 17.90
CA TRP A 98 -0.06 6.76 17.81
C TRP A 98 -1.59 6.96 17.65
N PRO A 99 -2.33 6.05 16.98
CA PRO A 99 -1.86 4.90 16.21
C PRO A 99 -1.31 5.28 14.82
N ASP A 100 -0.48 4.41 14.24
CA ASP A 100 -0.07 4.53 12.85
C ASP A 100 -1.28 4.34 11.93
N ILE A 101 -1.35 5.15 10.88
CA ILE A 101 -2.36 5.04 9.83
C ILE A 101 -1.72 4.31 8.65
N ASN A 102 -2.22 3.13 8.32
CA ASN A 102 -1.74 2.33 7.20
C ASN A 102 -2.76 2.37 6.07
N ILE A 103 -2.51 3.18 5.06
CA ILE A 103 -3.40 3.33 3.90
C ILE A 103 -3.50 1.99 3.17
N SER A 104 -4.70 1.64 2.72
CA SER A 104 -5.01 0.36 2.13
C SER A 104 -4.54 0.22 0.67
N PRO A 105 -3.54 -0.61 0.35
CA PRO A 105 -3.22 -0.94 -1.04
C PRO A 105 -4.33 -1.76 -1.71
N GLN A 106 -5.19 -2.43 -0.93
CA GLN A 106 -6.31 -3.20 -1.44
C GLN A 106 -7.32 -2.33 -2.17
N VAL A 107 -7.59 -1.14 -1.67
CA VAL A 107 -8.53 -0.20 -2.31
C VAL A 107 -8.00 0.21 -3.68
N LEU A 108 -6.71 0.54 -3.81
CA LEU A 108 -6.10 0.88 -5.10
C LEU A 108 -6.22 -0.27 -6.10
N ILE A 109 -5.75 -1.47 -5.76
CA ILE A 109 -5.78 -2.60 -6.71
C ILE A 109 -7.20 -3.07 -7.07
N SER A 110 -8.20 -2.66 -6.29
CA SER A 110 -9.62 -2.95 -6.57
C SER A 110 -10.33 -1.84 -7.34
N CYS A 111 -9.96 -0.57 -7.15
CA CYS A 111 -10.75 0.58 -7.57
C CYS A 111 -10.04 1.52 -8.55
N GLU A 112 -8.72 1.54 -8.58
CA GLU A 112 -7.97 2.28 -9.58
C GLU A 112 -7.97 1.45 -10.89
N MET A 113 -8.57 1.98 -11.96
CA MET A 113 -8.89 1.25 -13.18
C MET A 113 -7.97 1.60 -14.37
N ASP A 114 -7.12 2.61 -14.25
CA ASP A 114 -6.13 2.98 -15.26
C ASP A 114 -4.92 2.03 -15.24
N ASP A 115 -4.76 1.28 -14.15
CA ASP A 115 -3.71 0.27 -13.94
C ASP A 115 -4.28 -1.17 -13.95
N ASN A 116 -3.41 -2.18 -13.86
CA ASN A 116 -3.78 -3.57 -14.06
C ASN A 116 -3.88 -4.39 -12.74
N GLY A 117 -4.28 -3.75 -11.63
CA GLY A 117 -4.49 -4.43 -10.36
C GLY A 117 -3.28 -5.23 -9.88
N CYS A 118 -3.37 -6.57 -9.91
CA CYS A 118 -2.28 -7.49 -9.56
C CYS A 118 -1.27 -7.76 -10.69
N HIS A 119 -1.49 -7.20 -11.89
CA HIS A 119 -0.59 -7.34 -13.03
C HIS A 119 0.24 -6.09 -13.33
N GLY A 120 0.43 -5.25 -12.33
CA GLY A 120 1.26 -4.06 -12.40
C GLY A 120 0.47 -2.77 -12.55
N GLY A 121 1.14 -1.65 -12.32
CA GLY A 121 0.57 -0.32 -12.41
C GLY A 121 1.63 0.77 -12.27
N TRP A 122 1.18 2.02 -12.24
CA TRP A 122 2.03 3.19 -12.21
C TRP A 122 1.74 4.09 -11.01
N HIS A 123 2.77 4.44 -10.29
CA HIS A 123 2.65 5.20 -9.03
C HIS A 123 1.96 6.56 -9.20
N LEU A 124 2.13 7.23 -10.34
CA LEU A 124 1.49 8.52 -10.57
C LEU A 124 -0.04 8.39 -10.78
N ASN A 125 -0.50 7.30 -11.44
CA ASN A 125 -1.92 6.99 -11.55
C ASN A 125 -2.52 6.77 -10.15
N ALA A 126 -1.82 6.03 -9.29
CA ALA A 126 -2.25 5.82 -7.91
C ALA A 126 -2.38 7.12 -7.13
N PHE A 127 -1.40 8.04 -7.22
CA PHE A 127 -1.49 9.34 -6.56
C PHE A 127 -2.60 10.20 -7.13
N LYS A 128 -2.78 10.23 -8.47
CA LYS A 128 -3.90 10.90 -9.12
C LYS A 128 -5.24 10.37 -8.59
N TRP A 129 -5.39 9.05 -8.56
CA TRP A 129 -6.61 8.41 -8.08
C TRP A 129 -6.90 8.80 -6.62
N MET A 130 -5.91 8.76 -5.73
CA MET A 130 -6.05 9.16 -4.33
C MET A 130 -6.32 10.67 -4.14
N ALA A 131 -5.98 11.51 -5.11
CA ALA A 131 -6.31 12.93 -5.10
C ALA A 131 -7.75 13.22 -5.55
N GLU A 132 -8.33 12.32 -6.34
CA GLU A 132 -9.67 12.49 -6.91
C GLU A 132 -10.75 11.74 -6.11
N ASN A 133 -10.39 10.64 -5.43
CA ASN A 133 -11.36 9.67 -4.88
C ASN A 133 -11.27 9.45 -3.36
N GLU A 134 -10.28 9.99 -2.69
CA GLU A 134 -9.96 9.64 -1.30
C GLU A 134 -9.78 8.12 -1.09
N ILE A 135 -9.12 7.70 -0.02
CA ILE A 135 -8.81 6.31 0.24
C ILE A 135 -8.95 5.97 1.73
N THR A 136 -9.32 4.73 2.03
CA THR A 136 -9.39 4.23 3.41
C THR A 136 -8.08 3.58 3.84
N ASP A 137 -7.97 3.30 5.13
CA ASP A 137 -6.86 2.53 5.70
C ASP A 137 -7.16 1.02 5.78
N GLU A 138 -6.17 0.23 6.19
CA GLU A 138 -6.30 -1.23 6.29
C GLU A 138 -7.28 -1.70 7.37
N THR A 139 -7.75 -0.83 8.26
CA THR A 139 -8.83 -1.19 9.20
C THR A 139 -10.17 -1.34 8.49
N CYS A 140 -10.37 -0.60 7.39
CA CYS A 140 -11.52 -0.69 6.50
C CYS A 140 -11.39 -1.82 5.48
N SER A 141 -10.24 -1.89 4.80
CA SER A 141 -10.02 -2.81 3.69
C SER A 141 -8.63 -3.44 3.78
N ILE A 142 -8.56 -4.62 4.40
CA ILE A 142 -7.32 -5.38 4.56
C ILE A 142 -6.83 -5.95 3.23
N TYR A 143 -5.51 -6.00 3.05
CA TYR A 143 -4.89 -6.55 1.85
C TYR A 143 -5.17 -8.05 1.65
N ARG A 144 -5.58 -8.43 0.43
CA ARG A 144 -5.97 -9.79 0.04
C ARG A 144 -5.19 -10.36 -1.14
N ALA A 145 -4.29 -9.58 -1.73
CA ALA A 145 -3.55 -9.94 -2.94
C ALA A 145 -4.48 -10.33 -4.12
N ARG A 146 -5.59 -9.60 -4.28
CA ARG A 146 -6.55 -9.72 -5.38
C ARG A 146 -7.02 -8.34 -5.81
N GLY A 147 -6.94 -8.03 -7.09
CA GLY A 147 -7.39 -6.78 -7.66
C GLY A 147 -8.65 -6.93 -8.53
N HIS A 148 -9.06 -5.85 -9.17
CA HIS A 148 -10.19 -5.85 -10.11
C HIS A 148 -9.97 -6.82 -11.28
N ASP A 149 -8.72 -7.06 -11.66
CA ASP A 149 -8.25 -7.95 -12.72
C ASP A 149 -8.38 -9.45 -12.39
N ASN A 150 -8.56 -9.79 -11.10
CA ASN A 150 -8.70 -11.18 -10.65
C ASN A 150 -9.83 -11.39 -9.64
N GLY A 151 -10.90 -10.61 -9.77
CA GLY A 151 -12.20 -10.85 -9.14
C GLY A 151 -12.49 -10.07 -7.87
N GLN A 152 -11.64 -9.12 -7.46
CA GLN A 152 -11.91 -8.22 -6.34
C GLN A 152 -12.35 -6.85 -6.89
N THR A 153 -13.57 -6.77 -7.38
CA THR A 153 -14.11 -5.55 -8.00
C THR A 153 -14.27 -4.39 -7.02
N CYS A 154 -14.24 -3.16 -7.52
CA CYS A 154 -14.54 -1.97 -6.74
C CYS A 154 -16.00 -1.98 -6.27
N SER A 155 -16.22 -1.87 -4.97
CA SER A 155 -17.55 -1.73 -4.37
C SER A 155 -17.42 -1.08 -3.00
N ALA A 156 -18.48 -0.48 -2.49
CA ALA A 156 -18.49 0.12 -1.15
C ALA A 156 -18.03 -0.88 -0.07
N MET A 157 -18.40 -2.17 -0.19
CA MET A 157 -18.00 -3.25 0.70
C MET A 157 -16.48 -3.58 0.59
N ASN A 158 -15.87 -3.30 -0.55
CA ASN A 158 -14.42 -3.49 -0.76
C ASN A 158 -13.60 -2.25 -0.40
N VAL A 159 -14.24 -1.09 -0.30
CA VAL A 159 -13.63 0.16 0.19
C VAL A 159 -13.62 0.21 1.72
N CYS A 160 -14.73 -0.07 2.37
CA CYS A 160 -14.79 -0.20 3.81
C CYS A 160 -15.91 -1.16 4.24
N ARG A 161 -15.58 -2.09 5.12
CA ARG A 161 -16.58 -3.01 5.68
C ARG A 161 -16.32 -3.28 7.14
N ASN A 162 -17.40 -3.55 7.86
CA ASN A 162 -17.38 -4.10 9.20
C ASN A 162 -18.21 -5.39 9.25
N CYS A 163 -17.91 -6.26 10.20
CA CYS A 163 -18.58 -7.55 10.33
C CYS A 163 -18.84 -7.82 11.82
N ASN A 164 -20.10 -8.09 12.16
CA ASN A 164 -20.46 -8.57 13.50
C ASN A 164 -20.36 -10.10 13.56
N PRO A 165 -19.99 -10.68 14.71
CA PRO A 165 -19.95 -12.12 14.87
C PRO A 165 -21.32 -12.75 14.57
N GLY A 166 -21.37 -13.70 13.63
CA GLY A 166 -22.58 -14.42 13.26
C GLY A 166 -23.54 -13.67 12.33
N GLU A 167 -23.20 -12.49 11.86
CA GLU A 167 -24.00 -11.67 10.95
C GLU A 167 -23.30 -11.46 9.61
N ALA A 168 -24.04 -10.97 8.61
CA ALA A 168 -23.45 -10.54 7.35
C ALA A 168 -22.62 -9.27 7.57
N CYS A 169 -21.50 -9.16 6.83
CA CYS A 169 -20.73 -7.92 6.82
C CYS A 169 -21.55 -6.77 6.19
N PHE A 170 -21.27 -5.56 6.60
CA PHE A 170 -21.95 -4.35 6.14
C PHE A 170 -20.96 -3.20 5.89
N VAL A 171 -21.40 -2.21 5.12
CA VAL A 171 -20.66 -0.95 4.95
C VAL A 171 -21.01 -0.05 6.14
N PRO A 172 -20.02 0.45 6.92
CA PRO A 172 -20.28 1.41 7.98
C PRO A 172 -20.85 2.72 7.40
N ASP A 173 -21.78 3.35 8.14
CA ASP A 173 -22.34 4.65 7.75
C ASP A 173 -21.30 5.77 7.76
N GLU A 174 -20.32 5.67 8.67
CA GLU A 174 -19.21 6.62 8.81
C GLU A 174 -17.89 5.87 8.95
N TYR A 175 -16.87 6.32 8.22
CA TYR A 175 -15.49 5.85 8.34
C TYR A 175 -14.52 6.92 7.90
N ARG A 176 -13.26 6.79 8.35
CA ARG A 176 -12.22 7.76 8.03
C ARG A 176 -11.66 7.53 6.64
N VAL A 177 -11.46 8.63 5.90
CA VAL A 177 -10.82 8.65 4.59
C VAL A 177 -9.61 9.60 4.59
N PHE A 178 -8.73 9.39 3.64
CA PHE A 178 -7.48 10.13 3.44
C PHE A 178 -7.35 10.47 1.97
N GLY A 179 -6.61 11.52 1.64
CA GLY A 179 -6.42 11.94 0.26
C GLY A 179 -5.02 12.51 0.04
N VAL A 180 -4.74 12.78 -1.23
CA VAL A 180 -3.54 13.45 -1.72
C VAL A 180 -3.95 14.80 -2.26
N GLU A 181 -3.36 15.87 -1.78
CA GLU A 181 -3.65 17.23 -2.24
C GLU A 181 -2.86 17.56 -3.52
N GLU A 182 -1.58 17.20 -3.53
CA GLU A 182 -0.66 17.47 -4.62
C GLU A 182 0.17 16.24 -4.97
N TYR A 183 0.48 16.07 -6.25
CA TYR A 183 1.37 15.02 -6.74
C TYR A 183 2.10 15.47 -7.99
N ASP A 184 3.35 15.03 -8.15
CA ASP A 184 4.20 15.31 -9.30
C ASP A 184 5.27 14.23 -9.47
N LEU A 185 5.91 14.24 -10.65
CA LEU A 185 7.16 13.53 -10.91
C LEU A 185 8.32 14.47 -10.68
N VAL A 186 9.06 14.24 -9.62
CA VAL A 186 10.28 14.99 -9.32
C VAL A 186 11.53 14.19 -9.70
N SER A 187 12.55 14.86 -10.18
CA SER A 187 13.84 14.26 -10.51
C SER A 187 14.97 15.15 -10.03
N GLY A 188 16.06 14.53 -9.63
CA GLY A 188 17.22 15.22 -9.06
C GLY A 188 17.08 15.47 -7.56
N GLU A 189 18.23 15.48 -6.88
CA GLU A 189 18.30 15.63 -5.42
C GLU A 189 17.74 16.96 -4.93
N ASP A 190 17.95 18.01 -5.73
CA ASP A 190 17.53 19.37 -5.38
C ASP A 190 15.99 19.56 -5.42
N ASN A 191 15.25 18.61 -6.04
CA ASN A 191 13.80 18.69 -6.19
C ASN A 191 13.06 17.75 -5.23
N MET A 192 13.77 16.88 -4.52
CA MET A 192 13.21 15.94 -3.55
C MET A 192 13.34 16.46 -2.12
#